data_cf5ebb6d577d19ac21c9ffea0dd2fcc6
#
_entry.id   cf5ebb6d577d19ac21c9ffea0dd2fcc6
#
_cell.length_a   1.000
_cell.length_b   1.000
_cell.length_c   1.000
_cell.angle_alpha   90.00
_cell.angle_beta   90.00
_cell.angle_gamma   90.00
#
_symmetry.space_group_name_H-M   'P 1'
#
loop_
_entity.id
_entity.type
_entity.pdbx_description
1 polymer ?
#
loop_
_entity_poly.entity_id
_entity_poly.type
_entity_poly.pdbx_seq_one_letter_code
_entity_poly.pdbx_strand_id
1 'polypeptide(L)'
;MLNNYLKVMVVSCLLICKSSSAFILGIGIHPGNNGLSAQDYLKYAQEYGFNSVRTDFFWSRIENRQGIFNDSDYLRTQDYIFSNSISSLGKSALLVLDYGNRIYTPKGYPENQSEISAYVNYASRTAKRYKGKVLYYEIWNEWLQGTGVSKKNKPTADPKIYTELVKQTYKAIKAVDPNAIIMIGSINPNSPSYIKWLNRLINEGILDYCDAISIHTYFAHDAPLVSKTPEGAVSNIDKLEKMLKERSGRDIDLYITEMGYSQTEKDVYSTSDMILQNVAKFMFLAKSRPFIKGIWWYDLINDGDDRTNKEHNFGFLYYDKTPKKTARYIQSISSYMMDDSIMFSSQIIDDKVIVTARNKTTQVSKKFEWVPYGSITESELDSYVNSLSSLTDH
;
A
#
# COMPACT_ATOMS: atom_id res chain seq x y z
N MET A 1 34.93 57.37 15.07
CA MET A 1 33.56 56.90 15.47
C MET A 1 33.12 55.87 14.43
N LEU A 2 33.37 54.62 14.71
CA LEU A 2 32.96 53.51 13.84
C LEU A 2 31.64 52.96 14.32
N ASN A 3 30.60 53.07 13.47
CA ASN A 3 29.30 52.49 13.75
C ASN A 3 29.29 51.03 13.21
N ASN A 4 29.32 50.07 14.14
CA ASN A 4 29.12 48.65 13.84
C ASN A 4 27.62 48.38 13.76
N TYR A 5 27.09 48.15 12.56
CA TYR A 5 25.75 47.56 12.34
C TYR A 5 25.84 46.03 12.42
N LEU A 6 25.39 45.50 13.55
CA LEU A 6 25.19 44.07 13.75
C LEU A 6 23.91 43.66 12.98
N LYS A 7 24.04 42.99 11.85
CA LYS A 7 22.90 42.37 11.12
C LYS A 7 22.54 41.10 11.87
N VAL A 8 21.44 41.14 12.61
CA VAL A 8 20.81 39.95 13.16
C VAL A 8 20.08 39.23 12.03
N MET A 9 20.61 38.09 11.61
CA MET A 9 19.99 37.19 10.66
C MET A 9 18.93 36.35 11.42
N VAL A 10 17.66 36.72 11.33
CA VAL A 10 16.59 35.91 11.87
C VAL A 10 16.38 34.73 10.92
N VAL A 11 16.91 33.56 11.29
CA VAL A 11 16.61 32.30 10.65
C VAL A 11 15.20 31.86 11.15
N SER A 12 14.19 32.18 10.37
CA SER A 12 12.85 31.60 10.55
C SER A 12 12.92 30.10 10.26
N CYS A 13 13.09 29.28 11.30
CA CYS A 13 12.74 27.88 11.21
C CYS A 13 11.24 27.76 10.99
N LEU A 14 10.81 27.67 9.75
CA LEU A 14 9.49 27.13 9.41
C LEU A 14 9.45 25.68 9.89
N LEU A 15 8.93 25.47 11.10
CA LEU A 15 8.42 24.16 11.51
C LEU A 15 7.29 23.83 10.53
N ILE A 16 7.64 23.08 9.47
CA ILE A 16 6.64 22.40 8.67
C ILE A 16 6.05 21.35 9.60
N CYS A 17 4.95 21.74 10.28
CA CYS A 17 4.06 20.76 10.88
C CYS A 17 3.62 19.85 9.73
N LYS A 18 4.22 18.67 9.59
CA LYS A 18 3.63 17.59 8.78
C LYS A 18 2.26 17.34 9.40
N SER A 19 1.21 17.91 8.81
CA SER A 19 -0.14 17.52 9.16
C SER A 19 -0.18 15.99 8.96
N SER A 20 -0.50 15.27 10.02
CA SER A 20 -0.70 13.82 9.94
C SER A 20 -1.73 13.59 8.85
N SER A 21 -1.30 13.08 7.70
CA SER A 21 -2.25 12.70 6.64
C SER A 21 -3.13 11.60 7.20
N ALA A 22 -4.46 11.74 7.09
CA ALA A 22 -5.40 10.71 7.50
C ALA A 22 -5.00 9.35 6.94
N PHE A 23 -5.18 8.30 7.74
CA PHE A 23 -4.85 6.93 7.37
C PHE A 23 -5.53 6.53 6.05
N ILE A 24 -4.79 5.88 5.17
CA ILE A 24 -5.33 5.40 3.90
C ILE A 24 -5.91 4.01 4.11
N LEU A 25 -7.20 3.88 3.84
CA LEU A 25 -7.90 2.62 3.74
C LEU A 25 -8.22 2.40 2.27
N GLY A 26 -7.29 1.78 1.56
CA GLY A 26 -7.33 1.59 0.12
C GLY A 26 -7.66 0.16 -0.28
N ILE A 27 -7.88 -0.03 -1.58
CA ILE A 27 -8.20 -1.31 -2.20
C ILE A 27 -7.53 -1.43 -3.58
N GLY A 28 -6.97 -2.59 -3.88
CA GLY A 28 -6.48 -2.95 -5.22
C GLY A 28 -7.63 -3.10 -6.21
N ILE A 29 -7.44 -2.65 -7.44
CA ILE A 29 -8.39 -2.83 -8.52
C ILE A 29 -7.68 -3.26 -9.80
N HIS A 30 -8.33 -4.12 -10.58
CA HIS A 30 -7.84 -4.64 -11.87
C HIS A 30 -8.75 -4.23 -13.02
N PRO A 31 -8.68 -2.97 -13.49
CA PRO A 31 -9.54 -2.50 -14.57
C PRO A 31 -9.36 -3.32 -15.84
N GLY A 32 -10.47 -3.85 -16.35
CA GLY A 32 -10.52 -4.69 -17.54
C GLY A 32 -10.70 -6.18 -17.28
N ASN A 33 -10.53 -6.68 -16.05
CA ASN A 33 -10.63 -8.12 -15.77
C ASN A 33 -12.09 -8.64 -15.68
N ASN A 34 -13.03 -7.79 -15.26
CA ASN A 34 -14.41 -8.23 -14.96
C ASN A 34 -15.51 -7.38 -15.62
N GLY A 35 -15.17 -6.69 -16.72
CA GLY A 35 -16.10 -5.95 -17.57
C GLY A 35 -16.70 -4.69 -16.94
N LEU A 36 -16.18 -4.23 -15.81
CA LEU A 36 -16.60 -2.99 -15.15
C LEU A 36 -15.97 -1.75 -15.81
N SER A 37 -16.72 -0.65 -15.80
CA SER A 37 -16.18 0.64 -16.16
C SER A 37 -15.26 1.20 -15.05
N ALA A 38 -14.41 2.16 -15.40
CA ALA A 38 -13.59 2.89 -14.42
C ALA A 38 -14.44 3.55 -13.31
N GLN A 39 -15.63 4.03 -13.68
CA GLN A 39 -16.57 4.64 -12.75
C GLN A 39 -17.13 3.63 -11.75
N ASP A 40 -17.44 2.40 -12.20
CA ASP A 40 -17.97 1.34 -11.33
C ASP A 40 -16.94 0.93 -10.27
N TYR A 41 -15.65 0.84 -10.62
CA TYR A 41 -14.59 0.56 -9.64
C TYR A 41 -14.54 1.61 -8.53
N LEU A 42 -14.57 2.91 -8.87
CA LEU A 42 -14.56 3.98 -7.88
C LEU A 42 -15.85 3.98 -7.04
N LYS A 43 -17.00 3.69 -7.67
CA LYS A 43 -18.28 3.57 -6.98
C LYS A 43 -18.27 2.44 -5.95
N TYR A 44 -17.84 1.23 -6.34
CA TYR A 44 -17.74 0.11 -5.39
C TYR A 44 -16.72 0.37 -4.28
N ALA A 45 -15.55 0.95 -4.60
CA ALA A 45 -14.59 1.32 -3.58
C ALA A 45 -15.20 2.29 -2.56
N GLN A 46 -15.93 3.31 -3.01
CA GLN A 46 -16.63 4.28 -2.15
C GLN A 46 -17.72 3.60 -1.31
N GLU A 47 -18.55 2.76 -1.95
CA GLU A 47 -19.67 2.05 -1.30
C GLU A 47 -19.19 1.21 -0.12
N TYR A 48 -18.04 0.52 -0.26
CA TYR A 48 -17.48 -0.29 0.82
C TYR A 48 -16.49 0.44 1.71
N GLY A 49 -16.46 1.79 1.65
CA GLY A 49 -15.77 2.63 2.62
C GLY A 49 -14.26 2.76 2.38
N PHE A 50 -13.77 2.48 1.19
CA PHE A 50 -12.37 2.73 0.84
C PHE A 50 -12.18 4.18 0.38
N ASN A 51 -11.06 4.79 0.79
CA ASN A 51 -10.74 6.18 0.44
C ASN A 51 -9.65 6.32 -0.62
N SER A 52 -9.12 5.23 -1.14
CA SER A 52 -8.12 5.20 -2.21
C SER A 52 -8.18 3.88 -2.97
N VAL A 53 -7.70 3.89 -4.21
CA VAL A 53 -7.49 2.66 -5.00
C VAL A 53 -6.03 2.52 -5.38
N ARG A 54 -5.54 1.28 -5.55
CA ARG A 54 -4.23 0.95 -6.12
C ARG A 54 -4.44 0.23 -7.43
N THR A 55 -3.73 0.65 -8.47
CA THR A 55 -3.79 0.00 -9.78
C THR A 55 -2.48 0.11 -10.53
N ASP A 56 -2.23 -0.89 -11.36
CA ASP A 56 -1.06 -0.97 -12.23
C ASP A 56 -1.17 -0.02 -13.41
N PHE A 57 -0.08 0.64 -13.75
CA PHE A 57 0.02 1.49 -14.92
C PHE A 57 1.03 0.89 -15.92
N PHE A 58 0.56 -0.07 -16.71
CA PHE A 58 1.40 -0.86 -17.60
C PHE A 58 2.02 -0.04 -18.73
N TRP A 59 3.34 0.15 -18.67
CA TRP A 59 4.09 0.86 -19.72
C TRP A 59 3.82 0.31 -21.13
N SER A 60 3.82 -1.01 -21.28
CA SER A 60 3.58 -1.66 -22.57
C SER A 60 2.18 -1.43 -23.17
N ARG A 61 1.19 -1.10 -22.34
CA ARG A 61 -0.18 -0.83 -22.80
C ARG A 61 -0.40 0.62 -23.21
N ILE A 62 0.45 1.54 -22.76
CA ILE A 62 0.33 2.98 -23.05
C ILE A 62 1.30 3.45 -24.11
N GLU A 63 2.35 2.69 -24.41
CA GLU A 63 3.39 3.03 -25.39
C GLU A 63 3.70 1.80 -26.25
N ASN A 64 2.99 1.66 -27.39
CA ASN A 64 3.20 0.58 -28.34
C ASN A 64 4.09 1.00 -29.53
N ARG A 65 4.46 2.26 -29.59
CA ARG A 65 5.44 2.84 -30.53
C ARG A 65 6.36 3.77 -29.76
N GLN A 66 7.65 3.70 -30.06
CA GLN A 66 8.67 4.47 -29.37
C GLN A 66 8.35 5.97 -29.30
N GLY A 67 8.30 6.50 -28.09
CA GLY A 67 8.06 7.92 -27.83
C GLY A 67 6.61 8.37 -27.93
N ILE A 68 5.65 7.49 -28.27
CA ILE A 68 4.24 7.84 -28.48
C ILE A 68 3.37 7.12 -27.45
N PHE A 69 2.74 7.88 -26.56
CA PHE A 69 1.67 7.35 -25.71
C PHE A 69 0.39 7.18 -26.54
N ASN A 70 -0.16 5.99 -26.48
CA ASN A 70 -1.36 5.64 -27.26
C ASN A 70 -2.61 6.25 -26.62
N ASP A 71 -3.54 6.71 -27.45
CA ASP A 71 -4.93 6.90 -27.04
C ASP A 71 -5.66 5.54 -27.14
N SER A 72 -5.63 4.78 -26.06
CA SER A 72 -6.24 3.46 -25.95
C SER A 72 -7.36 3.45 -24.89
N ASP A 73 -8.28 2.47 -24.98
CA ASP A 73 -9.29 2.27 -23.93
C ASP A 73 -8.66 2.06 -22.55
N TYR A 74 -7.53 1.36 -22.53
CA TYR A 74 -6.75 1.20 -21.29
C TYR A 74 -6.30 2.54 -20.72
N LEU A 75 -5.68 3.42 -21.54
CA LEU A 75 -5.23 4.72 -21.07
C LEU A 75 -6.41 5.61 -20.63
N ARG A 76 -7.53 5.60 -21.36
CA ARG A 76 -8.74 6.36 -20.99
C ARG A 76 -9.33 5.88 -19.67
N THR A 77 -9.32 4.57 -19.41
CA THR A 77 -9.74 3.97 -18.14
C THR A 77 -8.85 4.43 -16.99
N GLN A 78 -7.52 4.39 -17.17
CA GLN A 78 -6.56 4.87 -16.17
C GLN A 78 -6.69 6.38 -15.92
N ASP A 79 -6.86 7.16 -17.00
CA ASP A 79 -7.08 8.61 -16.91
C ASP A 79 -8.32 8.96 -16.07
N TYR A 80 -9.40 8.20 -16.25
CA TYR A 80 -10.61 8.39 -15.45
C TYR A 80 -10.36 8.11 -13.97
N ILE A 81 -9.76 6.95 -13.65
CA ILE A 81 -9.46 6.55 -12.27
C ILE A 81 -8.57 7.59 -11.58
N PHE A 82 -7.43 7.92 -12.17
CA PHE A 82 -6.48 8.85 -11.56
C PHE A 82 -6.98 10.29 -11.47
N SER A 83 -7.84 10.71 -12.39
CA SER A 83 -8.41 12.07 -12.36
C SER A 83 -9.56 12.22 -11.38
N ASN A 84 -10.27 11.15 -11.05
CA ASN A 84 -11.48 11.20 -10.23
C ASN A 84 -11.31 10.56 -8.84
N SER A 85 -10.19 9.91 -8.53
CA SER A 85 -9.98 9.23 -7.25
C SER A 85 -10.16 10.17 -6.05
N ILE A 86 -9.56 11.37 -6.08
CA ILE A 86 -9.66 12.33 -4.98
C ILE A 86 -11.11 12.79 -4.78
N SER A 87 -11.81 13.16 -5.86
CA SER A 87 -13.19 13.64 -5.78
C SER A 87 -14.19 12.56 -5.37
N SER A 88 -13.95 11.30 -5.77
CA SER A 88 -14.84 10.19 -5.47
C SER A 88 -14.58 9.53 -4.12
N LEU A 89 -13.30 9.44 -3.72
CA LEU A 89 -12.88 8.64 -2.56
C LEU A 89 -12.26 9.49 -1.43
N GLY A 90 -11.85 10.72 -1.71
CA GLY A 90 -11.21 11.61 -0.74
C GLY A 90 -9.68 11.56 -0.72
N LYS A 91 -9.07 10.52 -1.30
CA LYS A 91 -7.61 10.37 -1.42
C LYS A 91 -7.20 10.07 -2.86
N SER A 92 -5.97 10.44 -3.19
CA SER A 92 -5.35 10.06 -4.45
C SER A 92 -5.24 8.54 -4.58
N ALA A 93 -5.37 8.02 -5.79
CA ALA A 93 -4.97 6.66 -6.10
C ALA A 93 -3.46 6.46 -5.90
N LEU A 94 -3.06 5.21 -5.65
CA LEU A 94 -1.68 4.74 -5.76
C LEU A 94 -1.47 4.17 -7.16
N LEU A 95 -0.52 4.74 -7.88
CA LEU A 95 -0.14 4.32 -9.22
C LEU A 95 1.13 3.47 -9.15
N VAL A 96 1.05 2.22 -9.59
CA VAL A 96 2.22 1.34 -9.73
C VAL A 96 2.83 1.52 -11.12
N LEU A 97 4.10 1.89 -11.17
CA LEU A 97 4.83 2.07 -12.44
C LEU A 97 5.33 0.72 -12.95
N ASP A 98 4.51 0.04 -13.71
CA ASP A 98 4.72 -1.35 -14.20
C ASP A 98 4.71 -1.44 -15.71
N TYR A 99 5.24 -2.47 -16.19
CA TYR A 99 6.46 -3.22 -15.93
C TYR A 99 7.47 -2.76 -16.96
N GLY A 100 8.20 -3.65 -17.60
CA GLY A 100 9.01 -3.31 -18.76
C GLY A 100 8.18 -3.14 -20.03
N ASN A 101 8.80 -2.54 -21.05
CA ASN A 101 8.24 -2.45 -22.40
C ASN A 101 9.26 -3.05 -23.40
N ARG A 102 8.86 -4.08 -24.12
CA ARG A 102 9.76 -4.82 -25.02
C ARG A 102 10.38 -4.00 -26.13
N ILE A 103 9.82 -2.82 -26.44
CA ILE A 103 10.43 -1.86 -27.36
C ILE A 103 11.78 -1.38 -26.83
N TYR A 104 11.93 -1.28 -25.51
CA TYR A 104 13.10 -0.75 -24.83
C TYR A 104 13.81 -1.80 -23.97
N THR A 105 13.05 -2.69 -23.34
CA THR A 105 13.52 -3.71 -22.40
C THR A 105 13.21 -5.10 -22.95
N PRO A 106 14.08 -5.71 -23.78
CA PRO A 106 13.78 -6.97 -24.49
C PRO A 106 13.47 -8.13 -23.55
N LYS A 107 14.06 -8.14 -22.33
CA LYS A 107 13.80 -9.16 -21.31
C LYS A 107 12.58 -8.87 -20.46
N GLY A 108 11.99 -7.66 -20.59
CA GLY A 108 10.80 -7.25 -19.85
C GLY A 108 11.13 -6.44 -18.58
N TYR A 109 12.41 -6.15 -18.32
CA TYR A 109 12.87 -5.27 -17.24
C TYR A 109 14.17 -4.57 -17.64
N PRO A 110 14.49 -3.38 -17.09
CA PRO A 110 15.72 -2.68 -17.39
C PRO A 110 16.96 -3.39 -16.80
N GLU A 111 17.99 -3.63 -17.63
CA GLU A 111 19.25 -4.26 -17.22
C GLU A 111 20.46 -3.34 -17.35
N ASN A 112 20.35 -2.30 -18.15
CA ASN A 112 21.45 -1.40 -18.47
C ASN A 112 20.99 0.06 -18.48
N GLN A 113 21.95 0.99 -18.59
CA GLN A 113 21.68 2.42 -18.50
C GLN A 113 20.69 2.92 -19.58
N SER A 114 20.73 2.41 -20.78
CA SER A 114 19.80 2.82 -21.85
C SER A 114 18.37 2.41 -21.54
N GLU A 115 18.17 1.20 -21.04
CA GLU A 115 16.87 0.66 -20.65
C GLU A 115 16.33 1.36 -19.41
N ILE A 116 17.18 1.64 -18.41
CA ILE A 116 16.86 2.46 -17.24
C ILE A 116 16.39 3.84 -17.67
N SER A 117 17.13 4.50 -18.57
CA SER A 117 16.77 5.83 -19.07
C SER A 117 15.42 5.84 -19.78
N ALA A 118 15.09 4.79 -20.52
CA ALA A 118 13.78 4.65 -21.18
C ALA A 118 12.65 4.50 -20.15
N TYR A 119 12.83 3.68 -19.11
CA TYR A 119 11.87 3.55 -18.01
C TYR A 119 11.69 4.87 -17.24
N VAL A 120 12.78 5.58 -16.96
CA VAL A 120 12.75 6.90 -16.29
C VAL A 120 11.96 7.92 -17.10
N ASN A 121 12.11 7.91 -18.45
CA ASN A 121 11.31 8.76 -19.32
C ASN A 121 9.82 8.43 -19.24
N TYR A 122 9.47 7.14 -19.27
CA TYR A 122 8.09 6.69 -19.05
C TYR A 122 7.54 7.19 -17.72
N ALA A 123 8.27 6.98 -16.61
CA ALA A 123 7.87 7.39 -15.27
C ALA A 123 7.70 8.90 -15.14
N SER A 124 8.64 9.68 -15.70
CA SER A 124 8.59 11.15 -15.73
C SER A 124 7.38 11.67 -16.51
N ARG A 125 7.10 11.08 -17.70
CA ARG A 125 5.93 11.44 -18.52
C ARG A 125 4.63 11.09 -17.80
N THR A 126 4.57 9.96 -17.10
CA THR A 126 3.43 9.54 -16.27
C THR A 126 3.20 10.53 -15.13
N ALA A 127 4.25 10.90 -14.39
CA ALA A 127 4.16 11.89 -13.33
C ALA A 127 3.70 13.26 -13.86
N LYS A 128 4.18 13.69 -15.04
CA LYS A 128 3.73 14.93 -15.68
C LYS A 128 2.24 14.89 -16.05
N ARG A 129 1.76 13.74 -16.57
CA ARG A 129 0.35 13.54 -16.93
C ARG A 129 -0.59 13.66 -15.73
N TYR A 130 -0.18 13.12 -14.59
CA TYR A 130 -1.03 13.02 -13.40
C TYR A 130 -0.62 13.97 -12.27
N LYS A 131 0.23 14.97 -12.54
CA LYS A 131 0.58 15.99 -11.56
C LYS A 131 -0.65 16.65 -10.96
N GLY A 132 -0.71 16.70 -9.62
CA GLY A 132 -1.84 17.22 -8.86
C GLY A 132 -3.07 16.31 -8.79
N LYS A 133 -3.03 15.13 -9.43
CA LYS A 133 -4.09 14.12 -9.42
C LYS A 133 -3.66 12.84 -8.71
N VAL A 134 -2.42 12.42 -8.92
CA VAL A 134 -1.79 11.28 -8.26
C VAL A 134 -0.72 11.79 -7.32
N LEU A 135 -0.79 11.37 -6.06
CA LEU A 135 0.19 11.69 -5.03
C LEU A 135 1.15 10.51 -4.79
N TYR A 136 0.67 9.28 -4.91
CA TYR A 136 1.40 8.07 -4.54
C TYR A 136 1.86 7.30 -5.77
N TYR A 137 3.16 7.06 -5.85
CA TYR A 137 3.80 6.29 -6.91
C TYR A 137 4.60 5.15 -6.30
N GLU A 138 4.42 3.94 -6.80
CA GLU A 138 5.22 2.77 -6.46
C GLU A 138 6.11 2.40 -7.65
N ILE A 139 7.45 2.34 -7.44
CA ILE A 139 8.40 2.01 -8.50
C ILE A 139 8.51 0.50 -8.60
N TRP A 140 7.90 -0.07 -9.64
CA TRP A 140 7.80 -1.49 -9.89
C TRP A 140 6.96 -2.24 -8.85
N ASN A 141 6.48 -3.41 -9.23
CA ASN A 141 5.80 -4.36 -8.35
C ASN A 141 6.66 -5.61 -8.19
N GLU A 142 7.03 -5.96 -6.96
CA GLU A 142 7.68 -7.21 -6.59
C GLU A 142 8.93 -7.58 -7.45
N TRP A 143 9.85 -6.65 -7.59
CA TRP A 143 11.08 -6.83 -8.37
C TRP A 143 11.83 -8.13 -8.06
N LEU A 144 12.00 -8.47 -6.78
CA LEU A 144 12.73 -9.66 -6.34
C LEU A 144 12.06 -10.95 -6.83
N GLN A 145 10.74 -10.99 -6.92
CA GLN A 145 9.99 -12.14 -7.44
C GLN A 145 10.05 -12.23 -8.97
N GLY A 146 10.31 -11.12 -9.64
CA GLY A 146 10.24 -11.00 -11.08
C GLY A 146 8.82 -10.99 -11.60
N THR A 147 7.89 -10.40 -10.83
CA THR A 147 6.49 -10.21 -11.26
C THR A 147 6.44 -9.36 -12.53
N GLY A 148 5.56 -9.72 -13.47
CA GLY A 148 5.45 -9.07 -14.79
C GLY A 148 6.52 -9.50 -15.82
N VAL A 149 7.47 -10.35 -15.45
CA VAL A 149 8.53 -10.85 -16.33
C VAL A 149 8.39 -12.34 -16.55
N SER A 150 8.69 -12.82 -17.76
CA SER A 150 8.64 -14.27 -18.03
C SER A 150 9.62 -15.03 -17.14
N LYS A 151 9.26 -16.26 -16.71
CA LYS A 151 10.11 -17.09 -15.86
C LYS A 151 11.54 -17.30 -16.39
N LYS A 152 11.73 -17.25 -17.73
CA LYS A 152 13.04 -17.37 -18.39
C LYS A 152 13.89 -16.11 -18.23
N ASN A 153 13.27 -14.96 -17.98
CA ASN A 153 13.90 -13.64 -17.97
C ASN A 153 13.78 -12.97 -16.60
N LYS A 154 13.72 -13.73 -15.51
CA LYS A 154 13.64 -13.12 -14.17
C LYS A 154 14.75 -12.11 -13.97
N PRO A 155 14.46 -10.92 -13.39
CA PRO A 155 15.48 -9.96 -13.03
C PRO A 155 16.55 -10.66 -12.17
N THR A 156 17.79 -10.28 -12.40
CA THR A 156 18.85 -10.67 -11.49
C THR A 156 18.58 -9.98 -10.14
N ALA A 157 18.79 -10.71 -9.05
CA ALA A 157 18.77 -10.12 -7.72
C ALA A 157 20.00 -9.24 -7.47
N ASP A 158 20.40 -8.43 -8.48
CA ASP A 158 21.46 -7.44 -8.36
C ASP A 158 20.87 -6.14 -7.78
N PRO A 159 21.27 -5.77 -6.55
CA PRO A 159 20.75 -4.57 -5.91
C PRO A 159 21.13 -3.30 -6.66
N LYS A 160 22.25 -3.29 -7.39
CA LYS A 160 22.74 -2.10 -8.10
C LYS A 160 21.80 -1.67 -9.22
N ILE A 161 21.31 -2.64 -10.00
CA ILE A 161 20.38 -2.35 -11.12
C ILE A 161 19.10 -1.72 -10.59
N TYR A 162 18.48 -2.34 -9.58
CA TYR A 162 17.24 -1.82 -9.00
C TYR A 162 17.47 -0.47 -8.29
N THR A 163 18.56 -0.33 -7.54
CA THR A 163 18.89 0.95 -6.89
C THR A 163 19.10 2.07 -7.89
N GLU A 164 19.81 1.82 -9.01
CA GLU A 164 20.02 2.84 -10.03
C GLU A 164 18.72 3.21 -10.76
N LEU A 165 17.85 2.21 -11.06
CA LEU A 165 16.51 2.43 -11.57
C LEU A 165 15.69 3.36 -10.65
N VAL A 166 15.65 3.03 -9.36
CA VAL A 166 14.94 3.82 -8.35
C VAL A 166 15.50 5.22 -8.24
N LYS A 167 16.81 5.37 -8.12
CA LYS A 167 17.50 6.67 -7.99
C LYS A 167 17.18 7.62 -9.13
N GLN A 168 17.28 7.14 -10.37
CA GLN A 168 17.00 7.97 -11.53
C GLN A 168 15.51 8.29 -11.66
N THR A 169 14.63 7.31 -11.39
CA THR A 169 13.18 7.49 -11.42
C THR A 169 12.71 8.48 -10.36
N TYR A 170 13.21 8.35 -9.12
CA TYR A 170 12.93 9.27 -8.02
C TYR A 170 13.25 10.71 -8.40
N LYS A 171 14.49 10.95 -8.88
CA LYS A 171 14.92 12.29 -9.29
C LYS A 171 14.05 12.87 -10.41
N ALA A 172 13.70 12.05 -11.39
CA ALA A 172 12.90 12.47 -12.52
C ALA A 172 11.45 12.81 -12.12
N ILE A 173 10.82 12.00 -11.25
CA ILE A 173 9.48 12.30 -10.76
C ILE A 173 9.49 13.53 -9.86
N LYS A 174 10.45 13.65 -8.91
CA LYS A 174 10.56 14.82 -8.02
C LYS A 174 10.84 16.13 -8.78
N ALA A 175 11.51 16.08 -9.89
CA ALA A 175 11.71 17.27 -10.77
C ALA A 175 10.39 17.72 -11.41
N VAL A 176 9.48 16.81 -11.69
CA VAL A 176 8.14 17.09 -12.25
C VAL A 176 7.16 17.48 -11.17
N ASP A 177 7.08 16.68 -10.11
CA ASP A 177 6.16 16.87 -8.98
C ASP A 177 6.91 16.65 -7.64
N PRO A 178 7.40 17.72 -7.02
CA PRO A 178 8.09 17.63 -5.72
C PRO A 178 7.23 17.05 -4.58
N ASN A 179 5.90 17.13 -4.71
CA ASN A 179 4.96 16.65 -3.70
C ASN A 179 4.67 15.14 -3.81
N ALA A 180 5.02 14.51 -4.94
CA ALA A 180 4.80 13.08 -5.12
C ALA A 180 5.48 12.27 -4.01
N ILE A 181 4.74 11.30 -3.45
CA ILE A 181 5.26 10.32 -2.48
C ILE A 181 5.68 9.08 -3.26
N ILE A 182 6.98 8.81 -3.27
CA ILE A 182 7.57 7.73 -4.03
C ILE A 182 7.91 6.57 -3.11
N MET A 183 7.26 5.45 -3.36
CA MET A 183 7.42 4.20 -2.62
C MET A 183 8.24 3.20 -3.42
N ILE A 184 8.99 2.39 -2.70
CA ILE A 184 9.83 1.35 -3.29
C ILE A 184 9.73 0.05 -2.50
N GLY A 185 10.02 -1.04 -3.16
CA GLY A 185 10.39 -2.29 -2.52
C GLY A 185 9.41 -3.43 -2.67
N SER A 186 8.10 -3.21 -2.49
CA SER A 186 7.15 -4.33 -2.34
C SER A 186 7.72 -5.40 -1.40
N ILE A 187 8.27 -4.97 -0.26
CA ILE A 187 9.00 -5.83 0.67
C ILE A 187 8.02 -6.70 1.45
N ASN A 188 8.28 -8.01 1.50
CA ASN A 188 7.54 -8.89 2.39
C ASN A 188 8.31 -9.08 3.71
N PRO A 189 7.86 -8.44 4.83
CA PRO A 189 8.54 -8.55 6.12
C PRO A 189 8.49 -9.97 6.71
N ASN A 190 7.57 -10.81 6.24
CA ASN A 190 7.46 -12.21 6.67
C ASN A 190 8.48 -13.14 5.98
N SER A 191 9.24 -12.63 5.01
CA SER A 191 10.19 -13.41 4.22
C SER A 191 11.65 -13.02 4.47
N PRO A 192 12.49 -13.91 5.02
CA PRO A 192 13.91 -13.65 5.24
C PRO A 192 14.66 -13.25 3.96
N SER A 193 14.26 -13.76 2.80
CA SER A 193 14.88 -13.42 1.51
C SER A 193 14.64 -11.96 1.13
N TYR A 194 13.44 -11.41 1.40
CA TYR A 194 13.15 -9.99 1.20
C TYR A 194 13.91 -9.09 2.16
N ILE A 195 14.03 -9.48 3.42
CA ILE A 195 14.83 -8.72 4.40
C ILE A 195 16.30 -8.72 4.00
N LYS A 196 16.85 -9.85 3.54
CA LYS A 196 18.22 -9.92 3.00
C LYS A 196 18.37 -9.02 1.76
N TRP A 197 17.39 -9.05 0.85
CA TRP A 197 17.35 -8.20 -0.32
C TRP A 197 17.35 -6.72 0.04
N LEU A 198 16.45 -6.29 0.92
CA LEU A 198 16.36 -4.90 1.36
C LEU A 198 17.67 -4.43 2.02
N ASN A 199 18.32 -5.25 2.84
CA ASN A 199 19.63 -4.91 3.41
C ASN A 199 20.69 -4.67 2.34
N ARG A 200 20.68 -5.43 1.24
CA ARG A 200 21.58 -5.18 0.10
C ARG A 200 21.27 -3.86 -0.59
N LEU A 201 19.99 -3.54 -0.80
CA LEU A 201 19.56 -2.26 -1.36
C LEU A 201 19.98 -1.07 -0.47
N ILE A 202 19.84 -1.22 0.84
CA ILE A 202 20.27 -0.20 1.82
C ILE A 202 21.78 0.04 1.72
N ASN A 203 22.58 -1.01 1.55
CA ASN A 203 24.02 -0.87 1.34
C ASN A 203 24.40 -0.13 0.05
N GLU A 204 23.53 -0.17 -0.97
CA GLU A 204 23.69 0.62 -2.21
C GLU A 204 23.10 2.04 -2.08
N GLY A 205 22.60 2.46 -0.90
CA GLY A 205 22.11 3.81 -0.63
C GLY A 205 20.69 4.09 -1.13
N ILE A 206 19.84 3.07 -1.29
CA ILE A 206 18.50 3.23 -1.86
C ILE A 206 17.58 4.13 -1.03
N LEU A 207 17.80 4.19 0.30
CA LEU A 207 16.95 4.97 1.21
C LEU A 207 17.02 6.48 1.01
N ASP A 208 18.04 6.98 0.28
CA ASP A 208 18.15 8.39 -0.10
C ASP A 208 17.22 8.76 -1.27
N TYR A 209 16.63 7.75 -1.92
CA TYR A 209 15.83 7.89 -3.13
C TYR A 209 14.43 7.30 -3.01
N CYS A 210 13.85 7.40 -1.81
CA CYS A 210 12.45 7.09 -1.55
C CYS A 210 11.89 7.97 -0.44
N ASP A 211 10.58 8.21 -0.50
CA ASP A 211 9.85 8.90 0.57
C ASP A 211 9.32 7.89 1.59
N ALA A 212 9.03 6.67 1.15
CA ALA A 212 8.49 5.59 1.97
C ALA A 212 8.85 4.20 1.40
N ILE A 213 8.67 3.17 2.23
CA ILE A 213 8.81 1.78 1.82
C ILE A 213 7.41 1.18 1.64
N SER A 214 7.19 0.55 0.47
CA SER A 214 6.02 -0.30 0.24
C SER A 214 6.26 -1.71 0.75
N ILE A 215 5.23 -2.29 1.38
CA ILE A 215 5.30 -3.65 1.92
C ILE A 215 4.10 -4.49 1.47
N HIS A 216 4.39 -5.75 1.14
CA HIS A 216 3.41 -6.78 0.82
C HIS A 216 3.47 -7.85 1.91
N THR A 217 2.43 -7.94 2.73
CA THR A 217 2.50 -8.72 3.98
C THR A 217 1.93 -10.14 3.86
N TYR A 218 1.99 -10.73 2.67
CA TYR A 218 1.55 -12.11 2.48
C TYR A 218 2.38 -13.11 3.29
N PHE A 219 1.72 -14.16 3.73
CA PHE A 219 2.38 -15.25 4.44
C PHE A 219 2.98 -16.25 3.46
N ALA A 220 4.25 -16.60 3.66
CA ALA A 220 4.83 -17.73 2.94
C ALA A 220 4.09 -19.01 3.33
N HIS A 221 3.85 -19.88 2.35
CA HIS A 221 3.09 -21.12 2.56
C HIS A 221 3.72 -22.03 3.64
N ASP A 222 5.04 -22.02 3.73
CA ASP A 222 5.88 -22.75 4.67
C ASP A 222 6.23 -21.99 5.94
N ALA A 223 5.71 -20.75 6.11
CA ALA A 223 5.96 -19.97 7.30
C ALA A 223 5.38 -20.63 8.55
N PRO A 224 6.02 -20.49 9.73
CA PRO A 224 5.44 -20.93 11.00
C PRO A 224 4.05 -20.36 11.23
N LEU A 225 3.16 -21.14 11.86
CA LEU A 225 1.76 -20.73 12.12
C LEU A 225 1.67 -19.37 12.80
N VAL A 226 2.55 -19.08 13.75
CA VAL A 226 2.62 -17.79 14.44
C VAL A 226 2.83 -16.62 13.46
N SER A 227 3.66 -16.82 12.43
CA SER A 227 3.89 -15.79 11.40
C SER A 227 2.72 -15.64 10.43
N LYS A 228 1.76 -16.59 10.43
CA LYS A 228 0.55 -16.54 9.58
C LYS A 228 -0.63 -15.85 10.24
N THR A 229 -0.41 -15.20 11.37
CA THR A 229 -1.42 -14.45 12.10
C THR A 229 -1.24 -12.94 11.92
N PRO A 230 -2.28 -12.14 12.10
CA PRO A 230 -2.16 -10.68 12.12
C PRO A 230 -1.11 -10.17 13.09
N GLU A 231 -1.04 -10.76 14.29
CA GLU A 231 -0.08 -10.40 15.33
C GLU A 231 1.36 -10.68 14.89
N GLY A 232 1.60 -11.85 14.31
CA GLY A 232 2.91 -12.23 13.80
C GLY A 232 3.36 -11.35 12.62
N ALA A 233 2.44 -11.05 11.70
CA ALA A 233 2.70 -10.16 10.57
C ALA A 233 3.09 -8.76 11.03
N VAL A 234 2.30 -8.18 11.95
CA VAL A 234 2.59 -6.84 12.46
C VAL A 234 3.86 -6.81 13.31
N SER A 235 4.15 -7.87 14.08
CA SER A 235 5.44 -8.00 14.77
C SER A 235 6.64 -7.99 13.80
N ASN A 236 6.51 -8.59 12.62
CA ASN A 236 7.57 -8.54 11.60
C ASN A 236 7.66 -7.17 10.94
N ILE A 237 6.55 -6.43 10.80
CA ILE A 237 6.56 -5.03 10.37
C ILE A 237 7.27 -4.15 11.42
N ASP A 238 7.00 -4.34 12.72
CA ASP A 238 7.66 -3.63 13.81
C ASP A 238 9.20 -3.85 13.77
N LYS A 239 9.65 -5.09 13.50
CA LYS A 239 11.09 -5.41 13.32
C LYS A 239 11.68 -4.73 12.09
N LEU A 240 10.93 -4.68 10.99
CA LEU A 240 11.34 -4.00 9.77
C LEU A 240 11.52 -2.50 10.01
N GLU A 241 10.54 -1.84 10.64
CA GLU A 241 10.62 -0.41 10.98
C GLU A 241 11.86 -0.10 11.85
N LYS A 242 12.05 -0.88 12.91
CA LYS A 242 13.21 -0.74 13.77
C LYS A 242 14.54 -0.85 12.99
N MET A 243 14.65 -1.85 12.11
CA MET A 243 15.84 -2.02 11.26
C MET A 243 16.04 -0.81 10.34
N LEU A 244 14.97 -0.33 9.69
CA LEU A 244 15.04 0.84 8.81
C LEU A 244 15.48 2.09 9.56
N LYS A 245 14.95 2.33 10.75
CA LYS A 245 15.34 3.45 11.61
C LYS A 245 16.81 3.37 12.05
N GLU A 246 17.27 2.20 12.48
CA GLU A 246 18.66 1.96 12.87
C GLU A 246 19.63 2.17 11.70
N ARG A 247 19.22 1.76 10.49
CA ARG A 247 20.06 1.84 9.28
C ARG A 247 20.06 3.22 8.62
N SER A 248 18.97 3.96 8.71
CA SER A 248 18.82 5.28 8.06
C SER A 248 19.06 6.47 8.99
N GLY A 249 18.98 6.25 10.31
CA GLY A 249 19.00 7.31 11.32
C GLY A 249 17.74 8.20 11.33
N ARG A 250 16.68 7.84 10.59
CA ARG A 250 15.43 8.59 10.51
C ARG A 250 14.22 7.67 10.54
N ASP A 251 13.04 8.21 10.88
CA ASP A 251 11.79 7.52 10.72
C ASP A 251 11.43 7.43 9.22
N ILE A 252 11.06 6.24 8.75
CA ILE A 252 10.62 5.98 7.38
C ILE A 252 9.18 5.52 7.43
N ASP A 253 8.30 6.21 6.70
CA ASP A 253 6.90 5.83 6.59
C ASP A 253 6.77 4.50 5.83
N LEU A 254 5.91 3.62 6.33
CA LEU A 254 5.57 2.35 5.69
C LEU A 254 4.15 2.41 5.14
N TYR A 255 3.97 1.87 3.93
CA TYR A 255 2.66 1.66 3.34
C TYR A 255 2.48 0.18 3.03
N ILE A 256 1.41 -0.41 3.51
CA ILE A 256 1.02 -1.76 3.12
C ILE A 256 0.28 -1.63 1.79
N THR A 257 1.05 -1.70 0.70
CA THR A 257 0.51 -1.48 -0.63
C THR A 257 -0.22 -2.70 -1.18
N GLU A 258 0.00 -3.86 -0.53
CA GLU A 258 -0.71 -5.09 -0.87
C GLU A 258 -0.80 -6.04 0.33
N MET A 259 -2.00 -6.48 0.61
CA MET A 259 -2.33 -7.51 1.59
C MET A 259 -3.70 -8.09 1.27
N GLY A 260 -3.85 -9.40 1.31
CA GLY A 260 -5.13 -10.05 1.05
C GLY A 260 -5.19 -11.48 1.59
N TYR A 261 -6.41 -11.96 1.72
CA TYR A 261 -6.73 -13.33 2.11
C TYR A 261 -7.61 -13.96 1.04
N SER A 262 -7.11 -14.99 0.39
CA SER A 262 -7.89 -15.71 -0.62
C SER A 262 -8.90 -16.66 0.03
N GLN A 263 -10.16 -16.55 -0.35
CA GLN A 263 -11.25 -17.40 0.13
C GLN A 263 -11.44 -18.58 -0.83
N THR A 264 -10.72 -19.67 -0.63
CA THR A 264 -10.80 -20.88 -1.46
C THR A 264 -11.48 -22.03 -0.74
N GLU A 265 -12.14 -22.92 -1.48
CA GLU A 265 -12.82 -24.09 -0.92
C GLU A 265 -11.85 -25.18 -0.43
N LYS A 266 -10.60 -25.17 -0.91
CA LYS A 266 -9.59 -26.20 -0.59
C LYS A 266 -8.80 -25.90 0.69
N ASP A 267 -8.84 -24.68 1.19
CA ASP A 267 -8.06 -24.28 2.34
C ASP A 267 -8.94 -24.08 3.55
N VAL A 268 -8.85 -24.98 4.53
CA VAL A 268 -9.59 -24.90 5.78
C VAL A 268 -9.30 -23.64 6.60
N TYR A 269 -8.16 -22.99 6.33
CA TYR A 269 -7.79 -21.70 6.93
C TYR A 269 -8.35 -20.49 6.16
N SER A 270 -9.09 -20.71 5.08
CA SER A 270 -9.69 -19.69 4.21
C SER A 270 -11.20 -19.57 4.38
N THR A 271 -11.74 -19.96 5.53
CA THR A 271 -13.18 -19.77 5.82
C THR A 271 -13.52 -18.28 5.93
N SER A 272 -14.74 -17.93 5.58
CA SER A 272 -15.21 -16.53 5.63
C SER A 272 -14.98 -15.89 7.00
N ASP A 273 -15.23 -16.66 8.10
CA ASP A 273 -15.10 -16.15 9.46
C ASP A 273 -13.64 -15.97 9.87
N MET A 274 -12.73 -16.87 9.44
CA MET A 274 -11.30 -16.72 9.69
C MET A 274 -10.72 -15.53 8.94
N ILE A 275 -11.13 -15.32 7.69
CA ILE A 275 -10.71 -14.17 6.92
C ILE A 275 -11.22 -12.88 7.56
N LEU A 276 -12.50 -12.85 7.95
CA LEU A 276 -13.11 -11.69 8.60
C LEU A 276 -12.34 -11.27 9.86
N GLN A 277 -12.10 -12.22 10.79
CA GLN A 277 -11.36 -11.89 12.01
C GLN A 277 -9.92 -11.47 11.75
N ASN A 278 -9.23 -12.09 10.77
CA ASN A 278 -7.87 -11.74 10.42
C ASN A 278 -7.79 -10.33 9.81
N VAL A 279 -8.74 -9.96 8.94
CA VAL A 279 -8.85 -8.60 8.39
C VAL A 279 -9.07 -7.59 9.51
N ALA A 280 -9.99 -7.85 10.43
CA ALA A 280 -10.29 -6.97 11.56
C ALA A 280 -9.07 -6.76 12.47
N LYS A 281 -8.46 -7.85 12.95
CA LYS A 281 -7.26 -7.79 13.78
C LYS A 281 -6.12 -7.06 13.12
N PHE A 282 -5.84 -7.40 11.84
CA PHE A 282 -4.76 -6.78 11.09
C PHE A 282 -4.97 -5.27 10.95
N MET A 283 -6.18 -4.83 10.63
CA MET A 283 -6.51 -3.41 10.54
C MET A 283 -6.28 -2.66 11.85
N PHE A 284 -6.80 -3.16 12.96
CA PHE A 284 -6.62 -2.53 14.27
C PHE A 284 -5.14 -2.46 14.67
N LEU A 285 -4.40 -3.54 14.46
CA LEU A 285 -2.98 -3.60 14.77
C LEU A 285 -2.16 -2.68 13.87
N ALA A 286 -2.43 -2.63 12.57
CA ALA A 286 -1.74 -1.74 11.65
C ALA A 286 -2.03 -0.26 11.94
N LYS A 287 -3.29 0.10 12.17
CA LYS A 287 -3.68 1.48 12.53
C LYS A 287 -3.07 1.93 13.87
N SER A 288 -2.75 1.00 14.77
CA SER A 288 -2.08 1.32 16.04
C SER A 288 -0.58 1.63 15.91
N ARG A 289 0.00 1.55 14.71
CA ARG A 289 1.40 1.88 14.39
C ARG A 289 1.48 3.20 13.64
N PRO A 290 1.98 4.29 14.25
CA PRO A 290 1.98 5.61 13.62
C PRO A 290 2.87 5.70 12.38
N PHE A 291 3.80 4.77 12.20
CA PHE A 291 4.65 4.67 11.02
C PHE A 291 3.98 3.95 9.84
N ILE A 292 2.85 3.24 10.06
CA ILE A 292 2.02 2.69 8.98
C ILE A 292 1.02 3.75 8.55
N LYS A 293 1.14 4.25 7.32
CA LYS A 293 0.33 5.37 6.82
C LYS A 293 -0.92 4.92 6.07
N GLY A 294 -0.98 3.66 5.65
CA GLY A 294 -2.14 3.13 4.94
C GLY A 294 -1.99 1.67 4.57
N ILE A 295 -3.11 1.12 4.17
CA ILE A 295 -3.25 -0.25 3.65
C ILE A 295 -4.04 -0.17 2.35
N TRP A 296 -3.57 -0.84 1.30
CA TRP A 296 -4.36 -1.21 0.13
C TRP A 296 -4.58 -2.71 0.16
N TRP A 297 -5.83 -3.10 0.40
CA TRP A 297 -6.21 -4.52 0.40
C TRP A 297 -6.18 -5.09 -1.02
N TYR A 298 -5.76 -6.31 -1.17
CA TYR A 298 -5.81 -7.08 -2.40
C TYR A 298 -6.96 -8.10 -2.29
N ASP A 299 -8.05 -7.97 -3.08
CA ASP A 299 -8.42 -6.91 -3.99
C ASP A 299 -9.93 -6.60 -3.88
N LEU A 300 -10.46 -5.70 -4.70
CA LEU A 300 -11.87 -5.27 -4.59
C LEU A 300 -12.83 -6.37 -5.03
N ILE A 301 -12.59 -7.00 -6.19
CA ILE A 301 -13.49 -7.96 -6.82
C ILE A 301 -12.70 -9.18 -7.25
N ASN A 302 -13.19 -10.36 -6.96
CA ASN A 302 -12.62 -11.61 -7.44
C ASN A 302 -12.26 -11.54 -8.93
N ASP A 303 -11.05 -11.94 -9.30
CA ASP A 303 -10.57 -11.94 -10.69
C ASP A 303 -11.19 -13.06 -11.54
N GLY A 304 -11.92 -13.98 -10.92
CA GLY A 304 -12.62 -15.08 -11.61
C GLY A 304 -13.61 -15.78 -10.69
N ASP A 305 -14.29 -16.78 -11.23
CA ASP A 305 -15.32 -17.57 -10.55
C ASP A 305 -14.86 -18.97 -10.12
N ASP A 306 -13.64 -19.39 -10.50
CA ASP A 306 -13.07 -20.66 -10.04
C ASP A 306 -12.69 -20.59 -8.56
N ARG A 307 -13.53 -21.14 -7.69
CA ARG A 307 -13.36 -21.17 -6.24
C ARG A 307 -12.19 -22.01 -5.77
N THR A 308 -11.56 -22.77 -6.65
CA THR A 308 -10.34 -23.57 -6.34
C THR A 308 -9.06 -22.84 -6.69
N ASN A 309 -9.12 -21.80 -7.51
CA ASN A 309 -7.99 -20.98 -7.90
C ASN A 309 -7.75 -19.88 -6.86
N LYS A 310 -6.61 -19.91 -6.19
CA LYS A 310 -6.26 -18.93 -5.18
C LYS A 310 -6.33 -17.49 -5.71
N GLU A 311 -5.77 -17.24 -6.90
CA GLU A 311 -5.70 -15.90 -7.48
C GLU A 311 -7.08 -15.33 -7.87
N HIS A 312 -8.08 -16.19 -8.09
CA HIS A 312 -9.45 -15.74 -8.39
C HIS A 312 -10.23 -15.26 -7.17
N ASN A 313 -9.77 -15.52 -5.93
CA ASN A 313 -10.63 -15.44 -4.75
C ASN A 313 -10.20 -14.45 -3.66
N PHE A 314 -9.31 -13.51 -3.98
CA PHE A 314 -8.87 -12.47 -3.06
C PHE A 314 -9.87 -11.34 -2.85
N GLY A 315 -10.80 -11.13 -3.80
CA GLY A 315 -11.74 -10.00 -3.77
C GLY A 315 -12.54 -9.88 -2.48
N PHE A 316 -12.83 -8.67 -2.09
CA PHE A 316 -13.82 -8.36 -1.06
C PHE A 316 -15.25 -8.56 -1.56
N LEU A 317 -15.43 -8.47 -2.88
CA LEU A 317 -16.65 -8.86 -3.58
C LEU A 317 -16.40 -10.16 -4.36
N TYR A 318 -17.43 -10.98 -4.47
CA TYR A 318 -17.39 -12.11 -5.40
C TYR A 318 -17.34 -11.63 -6.87
N TYR A 319 -17.07 -12.55 -7.79
CA TYR A 319 -17.01 -12.22 -9.22
C TYR A 319 -18.31 -11.62 -9.75
N ASP A 320 -19.46 -12.01 -9.19
CA ASP A 320 -20.79 -11.43 -9.46
C ASP A 320 -21.07 -10.10 -8.76
N LYS A 321 -20.07 -9.54 -8.06
CA LYS A 321 -20.08 -8.28 -7.31
C LYS A 321 -20.89 -8.32 -6.01
N THR A 322 -21.39 -9.48 -5.59
CA THR A 322 -22.00 -9.61 -4.27
C THR A 322 -20.95 -9.50 -3.15
N PRO A 323 -21.24 -8.79 -2.05
CA PRO A 323 -20.25 -8.57 -1.00
C PRO A 323 -20.00 -9.81 -0.15
N LYS A 324 -18.72 -10.05 0.14
CA LYS A 324 -18.31 -10.98 1.20
C LYS A 324 -18.52 -10.34 2.58
N LYS A 325 -18.48 -11.12 3.66
CA LYS A 325 -18.56 -10.62 5.03
C LYS A 325 -17.51 -9.52 5.31
N THR A 326 -16.30 -9.69 4.80
CA THR A 326 -15.21 -8.73 4.94
C THR A 326 -15.53 -7.35 4.35
N ALA A 327 -16.19 -7.28 3.18
CA ALA A 327 -16.59 -6.01 2.59
C ALA A 327 -17.58 -5.25 3.48
N ARG A 328 -18.59 -5.95 4.00
CA ARG A 328 -19.58 -5.37 4.92
C ARG A 328 -18.95 -4.90 6.22
N TYR A 329 -18.02 -5.68 6.76
CA TYR A 329 -17.30 -5.30 7.97
C TYR A 329 -16.44 -4.05 7.77
N ILE A 330 -15.66 -3.99 6.68
CA ILE A 330 -14.87 -2.78 6.35
C ILE A 330 -15.78 -1.56 6.20
N GLN A 331 -16.90 -1.71 5.49
CA GLN A 331 -17.89 -0.65 5.34
C GLN A 331 -18.35 -0.10 6.71
N SER A 332 -18.57 -0.98 7.68
CA SER A 332 -19.06 -0.58 9.02
C SER A 332 -18.02 0.15 9.89
N ILE A 333 -16.71 -0.07 9.65
CA ILE A 333 -15.64 0.51 10.49
C ILE A 333 -14.82 1.57 9.78
N SER A 334 -14.98 1.74 8.48
CA SER A 334 -14.12 2.57 7.63
C SER A 334 -14.04 4.03 8.11
N SER A 335 -15.14 4.63 8.49
CA SER A 335 -15.18 6.02 9.00
C SER A 335 -14.30 6.21 10.22
N TYR A 336 -14.33 5.27 11.19
CA TYR A 336 -13.50 5.31 12.39
C TYR A 336 -12.02 5.08 12.09
N MET A 337 -11.73 4.21 11.13
CA MET A 337 -10.35 3.93 10.69
C MET A 337 -9.71 5.13 9.98
N MET A 338 -10.51 5.92 9.28
CA MET A 338 -10.04 7.11 8.53
C MET A 338 -10.10 8.40 9.35
N ASP A 339 -10.78 8.40 10.50
CA ASP A 339 -10.90 9.57 11.37
C ASP A 339 -9.56 9.85 12.08
N ASP A 340 -8.98 11.02 11.83
CA ASP A 340 -7.74 11.47 12.47
C ASP A 340 -7.93 11.89 13.94
N SER A 341 -9.17 12.11 14.36
CA SER A 341 -9.49 12.38 15.77
C SER A 341 -9.40 11.11 16.62
N ILE A 342 -9.48 9.92 16.01
CA ILE A 342 -9.41 8.63 16.70
C ILE A 342 -7.99 8.06 16.59
N MET A 343 -7.31 7.98 17.71
CA MET A 343 -5.99 7.37 17.84
C MET A 343 -6.14 5.91 18.30
N PHE A 344 -5.45 5.02 17.59
CA PHE A 344 -5.34 3.61 17.98
C PHE A 344 -3.96 3.36 18.60
N SER A 345 -3.94 2.53 19.64
CA SER A 345 -2.72 1.98 20.22
C SER A 345 -2.93 0.51 20.57
N SER A 346 -1.87 -0.27 20.62
CA SER A 346 -1.97 -1.68 20.99
C SER A 346 -0.85 -2.09 21.94
N GLN A 347 -1.14 -3.06 22.81
CA GLN A 347 -0.19 -3.65 23.75
C GLN A 347 -0.57 -5.10 24.04
N ILE A 348 0.37 -5.86 24.54
CA ILE A 348 0.11 -7.23 25.05
C ILE A 348 0.26 -7.17 26.55
N ILE A 349 -0.80 -7.53 27.28
CA ILE A 349 -0.85 -7.58 28.74
C ILE A 349 -1.52 -8.89 29.13
N ASP A 350 -0.94 -9.64 30.09
CA ASP A 350 -1.49 -10.89 30.62
C ASP A 350 -1.94 -11.86 29.50
N ASP A 351 -1.07 -12.05 28.52
CA ASP A 351 -1.33 -12.89 27.33
C ASP A 351 -2.55 -12.49 26.49
N LYS A 352 -2.97 -11.22 26.57
CA LYS A 352 -4.01 -10.64 25.72
C LYS A 352 -3.45 -9.52 24.87
N VAL A 353 -3.86 -9.47 23.61
CA VAL A 353 -3.73 -8.28 22.76
C VAL A 353 -4.83 -7.32 23.16
N ILE A 354 -4.46 -6.11 23.54
CA ILE A 354 -5.39 -5.03 23.86
C ILE A 354 -5.16 -3.91 22.87
N VAL A 355 -6.17 -3.59 22.07
CA VAL A 355 -6.20 -2.40 21.21
C VAL A 355 -7.09 -1.37 21.88
N THR A 356 -6.59 -0.14 22.00
CA THR A 356 -7.35 0.99 22.51
C THR A 356 -7.56 2.00 21.40
N ALA A 357 -8.83 2.30 21.10
CA ALA A 357 -9.25 3.42 20.28
C ALA A 357 -9.64 4.59 21.18
N ARG A 358 -9.06 5.76 20.99
CA ARG A 358 -9.29 6.96 21.82
C ARG A 358 -9.55 8.18 20.97
N ASN A 359 -10.62 8.87 21.23
CA ASN A 359 -10.86 10.19 20.64
C ASN A 359 -9.92 11.21 21.30
N LYS A 360 -9.12 11.93 20.50
CA LYS A 360 -8.12 12.90 20.96
C LYS A 360 -8.74 14.13 21.64
N THR A 361 -9.97 14.50 21.24
CA THR A 361 -10.68 15.68 21.76
C THR A 361 -11.43 15.35 23.02
N THR A 362 -12.32 14.36 22.98
CA THR A 362 -13.20 14.02 24.12
C THR A 362 -12.51 13.14 25.15
N GLN A 363 -11.38 12.54 24.80
CA GLN A 363 -10.61 11.60 25.62
C GLN A 363 -11.36 10.29 25.92
N VAL A 364 -12.57 10.10 25.36
CA VAL A 364 -13.31 8.84 25.46
C VAL A 364 -12.46 7.74 24.78
N SER A 365 -12.42 6.58 25.41
CA SER A 365 -11.66 5.44 24.87
C SER A 365 -12.48 4.14 24.94
N LYS A 366 -12.21 3.27 23.95
CA LYS A 366 -12.77 1.91 23.88
C LYS A 366 -11.64 0.92 23.75
N LYS A 367 -11.80 -0.25 24.37
CA LYS A 367 -10.82 -1.33 24.33
C LYS A 367 -11.43 -2.53 23.63
N PHE A 368 -10.61 -3.13 22.77
CA PHE A 368 -10.86 -4.40 22.10
C PHE A 368 -9.78 -5.36 22.54
N GLU A 369 -10.14 -6.55 22.95
CA GLU A 369 -9.16 -7.51 23.45
C GLU A 369 -9.41 -8.92 22.89
N TRP A 370 -8.31 -9.63 22.66
CA TRP A 370 -8.34 -11.03 22.27
C TRP A 370 -7.08 -11.76 22.73
N VAL A 371 -7.18 -13.07 22.84
CA VAL A 371 -5.99 -13.90 23.09
C VAL A 371 -5.13 -13.95 21.82
N PRO A 372 -3.81 -13.70 21.89
CA PRO A 372 -2.92 -13.84 20.74
C PRO A 372 -3.14 -15.19 20.05
N TYR A 373 -3.25 -15.15 18.72
CA TYR A 373 -3.50 -16.31 17.86
C TYR A 373 -4.86 -17.01 18.10
N GLY A 374 -5.67 -16.53 19.02
CA GLY A 374 -7.03 -17.02 19.28
C GLY A 374 -8.03 -16.49 18.25
N SER A 375 -9.23 -17.09 18.24
CA SER A 375 -10.34 -16.62 17.41
C SER A 375 -11.10 -15.48 18.08
N ILE A 376 -11.69 -14.61 17.27
CA ILE A 376 -12.71 -13.63 17.65
C ILE A 376 -13.99 -14.00 16.90
N THR A 377 -15.10 -14.04 17.58
CA THR A 377 -16.40 -14.32 16.97
C THR A 377 -16.93 -13.10 16.20
N GLU A 378 -17.82 -13.33 15.26
CA GLU A 378 -18.50 -12.25 14.52
C GLU A 378 -19.27 -11.32 15.48
N SER A 379 -19.94 -11.89 16.50
CA SER A 379 -20.65 -11.12 17.52
C SER A 379 -19.73 -10.21 18.35
N GLU A 380 -18.50 -10.64 18.66
CA GLU A 380 -17.50 -9.79 19.33
C GLU A 380 -17.03 -8.67 18.41
N LEU A 381 -16.83 -8.97 17.11
CA LEU A 381 -16.47 -7.94 16.11
C LEU A 381 -17.57 -6.90 15.96
N ASP A 382 -18.85 -7.31 15.91
CA ASP A 382 -19.99 -6.41 15.88
C ASP A 382 -20.07 -5.54 17.15
N SER A 383 -19.77 -6.12 18.31
CA SER A 383 -19.67 -5.38 19.58
C SER A 383 -18.57 -4.31 19.53
N TYR A 384 -17.43 -4.62 18.89
CA TYR A 384 -16.34 -3.64 18.71
C TYR A 384 -16.79 -2.49 17.80
N VAL A 385 -17.44 -2.79 16.67
CA VAL A 385 -18.00 -1.76 15.76
C VAL A 385 -18.99 -0.86 16.52
N ASN A 386 -19.93 -1.46 17.23
CA ASN A 386 -20.95 -0.72 18.01
C ASN A 386 -20.31 0.15 19.09
N SER A 387 -19.20 -0.28 19.69
CA SER A 387 -18.50 0.53 20.69
C SER A 387 -17.76 1.72 20.08
N LEU A 388 -17.30 1.63 18.82
CA LEU A 388 -16.65 2.75 18.12
C LEU A 388 -17.61 3.92 17.89
N SER A 389 -18.91 3.68 17.69
CA SER A 389 -19.89 4.74 17.45
C SER A 389 -19.89 5.80 18.55
N SER A 390 -19.72 5.36 19.81
CA SER A 390 -19.67 6.30 20.94
C SER A 390 -18.39 7.18 21.01
N LEU A 391 -17.41 6.99 20.11
CA LEU A 391 -16.26 7.86 19.99
C LEU A 391 -16.53 9.09 19.10
N THR A 392 -17.59 9.06 18.30
CA THR A 392 -17.96 10.11 17.34
C THR A 392 -19.25 10.84 17.68
N ASP A 393 -20.03 10.33 18.65
CA ASP A 393 -21.29 10.96 19.09
C ASP A 393 -20.99 12.26 19.87
N HIS A 394 -21.06 13.40 19.17
CA HIS A 394 -21.15 14.77 19.75
C HIS A 394 -21.91 15.72 18.84
#